data_2ecbe8d611ed1bec95d09b09d4ce0bd9
#
_entry.id   2ecbe8d611ed1bec95d09b09d4ce0bd9
#
_cell.length_a   1.000
_cell.length_b   1.000
_cell.length_c   1.000
_cell.angle_alpha   90.00
_cell.angle_beta   90.00
_cell.angle_gamma   90.00
#
_symmetry.space_group_name_H-M   'P 1'
#
loop_
_entity.id
_entity.type
_entity.pdbx_description
1 polymer ?
#
loop_
_entity_poly.entity_id
_entity_poly.type
_entity_poly.pdbx_seq_one_letter_code
_entity_poly.pdbx_strand_id
1 'polypeptide(L)'
;MRIQAAVLLGDGTWITAESTNPPRATSWFTRLLRNLAIVDGVMLVLLFFAVRLVTQPLSLLAAAAEELGRNIERPPLPETGTVELARASRALNTMQDRLKRYVETRLKALGAMSHDLKTPITRMRLRAEMLEDADLRTRFTRDLDAMQEMVGSTLDYMRGLSDGGEELCPIDLNALISSLKQDAEEAGHTVTVAGESPGPVMGRAPALKRCLQNLLDNALAYGQRADITVHDVGRSVNVAIADHGPGIPESDIERVFDPFFRVEGSRNRNSGGSGLGLSIARNIAQAHGGAVRLRNLPQGGLEATLVLPRGA
;
A
#
# COMPACT_ATOMS: atom_id res chain seq x y z
N MET A 1 76.02 5.36 -14.88
CA MET A 1 77.15 5.99 -15.52
C MET A 1 78.36 5.42 -14.83
N ARG A 2 79.23 4.71 -15.54
CA ARG A 2 80.52 4.21 -14.99
C ARG A 2 81.54 5.30 -15.23
N ILE A 3 82.22 5.78 -14.21
CA ILE A 3 83.31 6.76 -14.32
C ILE A 3 84.60 5.97 -14.04
N GLN A 4 85.40 5.87 -15.05
CA GLN A 4 86.77 5.31 -14.92
C GLN A 4 87.75 6.45 -14.92
N ALA A 5 88.53 6.57 -13.88
CA ALA A 5 89.65 7.47 -13.83
C ALA A 5 90.93 6.63 -13.83
N ALA A 6 91.82 6.91 -14.76
CA ALA A 6 93.15 6.27 -14.83
C ALA A 6 94.24 7.32 -14.59
N VAL A 7 95.12 7.05 -13.64
CA VAL A 7 96.26 7.92 -13.30
C VAL A 7 97.58 7.14 -13.53
N LEU A 8 98.48 7.71 -14.30
CA LEU A 8 99.83 7.17 -14.53
C LEU A 8 100.75 7.63 -13.42
N LEU A 9 101.35 6.70 -12.69
CA LEU A 9 102.37 7.01 -11.70
C LEU A 9 103.74 7.18 -12.38
N GLY A 10 104.71 7.90 -11.72
CA GLY A 10 106.04 8.18 -12.24
C GLY A 10 106.94 6.96 -12.43
N ASP A 11 106.52 5.77 -11.99
CA ASP A 11 107.17 4.47 -12.21
C ASP A 11 106.61 3.68 -13.44
N GLY A 12 105.67 4.29 -14.21
CA GLY A 12 105.09 3.67 -15.39
C GLY A 12 103.84 2.77 -15.10
N THR A 13 103.40 2.65 -13.86
CA THR A 13 102.20 1.84 -13.53
C THR A 13 100.95 2.67 -13.63
N TRP A 14 99.81 2.05 -14.20
CA TRP A 14 98.51 2.66 -14.27
C TRP A 14 97.66 2.19 -13.11
N ILE A 15 97.06 3.13 -12.33
CA ILE A 15 96.05 2.83 -11.37
C ILE A 15 94.71 3.24 -11.99
N THR A 16 93.81 2.28 -12.23
CA THR A 16 92.47 2.52 -12.67
C THR A 16 91.52 2.42 -11.49
N ALA A 17 90.87 3.52 -11.17
CA ALA A 17 89.75 3.53 -10.20
C ALA A 17 88.41 3.54 -10.94
N GLU A 18 87.64 2.48 -10.73
CA GLU A 18 86.35 2.38 -11.28
C GLU A 18 85.30 2.71 -10.16
N SER A 19 84.66 3.83 -10.31
CA SER A 19 83.53 4.17 -9.42
C SER A 19 82.21 3.67 -10.05
N THR A 20 81.70 2.61 -9.48
CA THR A 20 80.33 2.18 -9.77
C THR A 20 79.41 2.95 -8.85
N ASN A 21 78.67 3.92 -9.44
CA ASN A 21 77.66 4.62 -8.68
C ASN A 21 76.64 3.59 -8.17
N PRO A 22 76.38 3.41 -6.88
CA PRO A 22 75.42 2.46 -6.38
C PRO A 22 74.08 2.86 -6.96
N PRO A 23 73.20 1.90 -7.29
CA PRO A 23 71.87 2.21 -7.82
C PRO A 23 71.18 3.18 -6.84
N ARG A 24 70.80 4.32 -7.36
CA ARG A 24 70.14 5.44 -6.63
C ARG A 24 69.24 4.93 -5.54
N ALA A 25 69.43 5.41 -4.33
CA ALA A 25 68.63 5.12 -3.14
C ALA A 25 67.12 5.29 -3.33
N THR A 26 66.70 5.82 -4.48
CA THR A 26 65.31 5.93 -4.95
C THR A 26 64.60 4.59 -5.18
N SER A 27 65.32 3.47 -5.37
CA SER A 27 64.71 2.19 -5.67
C SER A 27 64.02 1.53 -4.43
N TRP A 28 64.51 1.76 -3.24
CA TRP A 28 63.87 1.24 -2.03
C TRP A 28 62.65 2.08 -1.65
N PHE A 29 62.70 3.39 -1.80
CA PHE A 29 61.65 4.33 -1.50
C PHE A 29 60.46 4.14 -2.46
N THR A 30 60.69 3.97 -3.76
CA THR A 30 59.64 3.67 -4.74
C THR A 30 59.01 2.30 -4.51
N ARG A 31 59.78 1.30 -4.07
CA ARG A 31 59.25 -0.01 -3.67
C ARG A 31 58.36 0.11 -2.41
N LEU A 32 58.81 0.89 -1.41
CA LEU A 32 58.05 1.15 -0.20
C LEU A 32 56.71 1.83 -0.51
N LEU A 33 56.72 2.92 -1.31
CA LEU A 33 55.52 3.63 -1.73
C LEU A 33 54.55 2.73 -2.51
N ARG A 34 55.09 1.91 -3.44
CA ARG A 34 54.28 0.95 -4.18
C ARG A 34 53.60 -0.08 -3.26
N ASN A 35 54.38 -0.64 -2.31
CA ASN A 35 53.83 -1.64 -1.40
C ASN A 35 52.80 -1.02 -0.44
N LEU A 36 53.03 0.22 0.01
CA LEU A 36 52.05 0.96 0.82
C LEU A 36 50.75 1.21 0.03
N ALA A 37 50.86 1.66 -1.22
CA ALA A 37 49.69 1.85 -2.10
C ALA A 37 48.92 0.57 -2.35
N ILE A 38 49.61 -0.58 -2.49
CA ILE A 38 48.97 -1.89 -2.63
C ILE A 38 48.21 -2.26 -1.34
N VAL A 39 48.84 -2.09 -0.17
CA VAL A 39 48.20 -2.38 1.12
C VAL A 39 46.98 -1.49 1.34
N ASP A 40 47.08 -0.18 1.07
CA ASP A 40 45.97 0.76 1.16
C ASP A 40 44.83 0.37 0.19
N GLY A 41 45.19 0.02 -1.05
CA GLY A 41 44.22 -0.45 -2.05
C GLY A 41 43.48 -1.71 -1.60
N VAL A 42 44.21 -2.70 -1.07
CA VAL A 42 43.58 -3.93 -0.53
C VAL A 42 42.72 -3.60 0.69
N MET A 43 43.16 -2.73 1.57
CA MET A 43 42.40 -2.32 2.75
C MET A 43 41.10 -1.59 2.38
N LEU A 44 41.13 -0.69 1.37
CA LEU A 44 39.95 -0.01 0.86
C LEU A 44 38.96 -0.99 0.24
N VAL A 45 39.45 -1.97 -0.53
CA VAL A 45 38.58 -3.02 -1.11
C VAL A 45 37.92 -3.86 -0.01
N LEU A 46 38.69 -4.30 0.98
CA LEU A 46 38.15 -5.06 2.12
C LEU A 46 37.13 -4.24 2.91
N LEU A 47 37.43 -2.95 3.17
CA LEU A 47 36.48 -2.04 3.84
C LEU A 47 35.19 -1.86 3.03
N PHE A 48 35.31 -1.68 1.71
CA PHE A 48 34.14 -1.58 0.82
C PHE A 48 33.28 -2.83 0.90
N PHE A 49 33.87 -4.02 0.81
CA PHE A 49 33.12 -5.28 0.95
C PHE A 49 32.54 -5.45 2.35
N ALA A 50 33.24 -5.11 3.41
CA ALA A 50 32.76 -5.18 4.79
C ALA A 50 31.55 -4.26 5.01
N VAL A 51 31.64 -3.00 4.56
CA VAL A 51 30.54 -2.03 4.64
C VAL A 51 29.34 -2.54 3.84
N ARG A 52 29.54 -3.03 2.63
CA ARG A 52 28.47 -3.55 1.80
C ARG A 52 27.80 -4.78 2.41
N LEU A 53 28.56 -5.68 3.01
CA LEU A 53 28.08 -6.88 3.68
C LEU A 53 27.20 -6.58 4.90
N VAL A 54 27.44 -5.47 5.59
CA VAL A 54 26.69 -5.05 6.78
C VAL A 54 25.53 -4.13 6.40
N THR A 55 25.72 -3.20 5.47
CA THR A 55 24.75 -2.14 5.18
C THR A 55 23.56 -2.65 4.33
N GLN A 56 23.81 -3.53 3.34
CA GLN A 56 22.75 -4.07 2.49
C GLN A 56 21.67 -4.85 3.27
N PRO A 57 22.02 -5.77 4.18
CA PRO A 57 21.02 -6.48 4.96
C PRO A 57 20.20 -5.57 5.89
N LEU A 58 20.84 -4.53 6.45
CA LEU A 58 20.14 -3.55 7.30
C LEU A 58 19.09 -2.76 6.51
N SER A 59 19.41 -2.38 5.26
CA SER A 59 18.43 -1.69 4.39
C SER A 59 17.26 -2.58 4.02
N LEU A 60 17.48 -3.90 3.84
CA LEU A 60 16.41 -4.87 3.63
C LEU A 60 15.49 -5.01 4.85
N LEU A 61 16.07 -5.03 6.07
CA LEU A 61 15.29 -5.06 7.30
C LEU A 61 14.47 -3.78 7.48
N ALA A 62 15.06 -2.61 7.20
CA ALA A 62 14.36 -1.33 7.28
C ALA A 62 13.19 -1.26 6.29
N ALA A 63 13.45 -1.59 5.02
CA ALA A 63 12.41 -1.65 3.99
C ALA A 63 11.30 -2.65 4.35
N ALA A 64 11.68 -3.80 4.90
CA ALA A 64 10.74 -4.82 5.37
C ALA A 64 9.86 -4.33 6.54
N ALA A 65 10.42 -3.55 7.46
CA ALA A 65 9.67 -2.97 8.56
C ALA A 65 8.71 -1.88 8.09
N GLU A 66 9.10 -1.05 7.11
CA GLU A 66 8.22 -0.06 6.49
C GLU A 66 7.09 -0.73 5.71
N GLU A 67 7.42 -1.77 4.95
CA GLU A 67 6.43 -2.54 4.19
C GLU A 67 5.44 -3.25 5.11
N LEU A 68 5.89 -3.80 6.26
CA LEU A 68 5.02 -4.40 7.26
C LEU A 68 3.98 -3.42 7.80
N GLY A 69 4.33 -2.13 7.93
CA GLY A 69 3.40 -1.09 8.32
C GLY A 69 2.30 -0.81 7.29
N ARG A 70 2.54 -1.15 6.02
CA ARG A 70 1.59 -0.97 4.91
C ARG A 70 0.86 -2.25 4.52
N ASN A 71 1.56 -3.38 4.59
CA ASN A 71 1.05 -4.70 4.20
C ASN A 71 1.52 -5.76 5.20
N ILE A 72 0.59 -6.16 6.07
CA ILE A 72 0.86 -7.21 7.08
C ILE A 72 1.02 -8.60 6.45
N GLU A 73 0.52 -8.81 5.22
CA GLU A 73 0.53 -10.09 4.50
C GLU A 73 1.80 -10.33 3.66
N ARG A 74 2.78 -9.43 3.73
CA ARG A 74 4.06 -9.63 3.04
C ARG A 74 4.68 -10.99 3.36
N PRO A 75 5.44 -11.60 2.41
CA PRO A 75 6.16 -12.83 2.68
C PRO A 75 7.20 -12.64 3.80
N PRO A 76 7.45 -13.67 4.62
CA PRO A 76 8.43 -13.60 5.69
C PRO A 76 9.83 -13.35 5.13
N LEU A 77 10.65 -12.65 5.91
CA LEU A 77 12.07 -12.43 5.56
C LEU A 77 12.85 -13.75 5.61
N PRO A 78 13.79 -13.96 4.68
CA PRO A 78 14.70 -15.08 4.76
C PRO A 78 15.57 -14.97 6.02
N GLU A 79 15.69 -16.07 6.77
CA GLU A 79 16.51 -16.18 7.98
C GLU A 79 17.94 -16.62 7.65
N THR A 80 18.55 -16.00 6.63
CA THR A 80 19.88 -16.33 6.11
C THR A 80 20.86 -15.18 6.41
N GLY A 81 22.17 -15.48 6.37
CA GLY A 81 23.23 -14.48 6.58
C GLY A 81 23.95 -14.66 7.92
N THR A 82 24.42 -13.54 8.50
CA THR A 82 25.08 -13.59 9.82
C THR A 82 24.11 -13.98 10.93
N VAL A 83 24.61 -14.47 12.05
CA VAL A 83 23.79 -14.91 13.20
C VAL A 83 22.88 -13.76 13.69
N GLU A 84 23.42 -12.54 13.70
CA GLU A 84 22.71 -11.33 14.14
C GLU A 84 21.57 -10.99 13.16
N LEU A 85 21.84 -11.07 11.85
CA LEU A 85 20.87 -10.80 10.81
C LEU A 85 19.72 -11.83 10.84
N ALA A 86 20.06 -13.12 10.88
CA ALA A 86 19.08 -14.19 10.99
C ALA A 86 18.21 -14.04 12.25
N ARG A 87 18.81 -13.62 13.38
CA ARG A 87 18.09 -13.34 14.62
C ARG A 87 17.13 -12.15 14.48
N ALA A 88 17.56 -11.06 13.81
CA ALA A 88 16.73 -9.90 13.56
C ALA A 88 15.56 -10.23 12.61
N SER A 89 15.83 -10.96 11.50
CA SER A 89 14.80 -11.44 10.57
C SER A 89 13.75 -12.31 11.29
N ARG A 90 14.20 -13.24 12.13
CA ARG A 90 13.30 -14.11 12.93
C ARG A 90 12.46 -13.31 13.91
N ALA A 91 13.03 -12.29 14.57
CA ALA A 91 12.29 -11.42 15.48
C ALA A 91 11.20 -10.62 14.72
N LEU A 92 11.51 -10.09 13.53
CA LEU A 92 10.56 -9.37 12.69
C LEU A 92 9.45 -10.30 12.17
N ASN A 93 9.80 -11.51 11.69
CA ASN A 93 8.82 -12.53 11.27
C ASN A 93 7.89 -12.91 12.44
N THR A 94 8.45 -13.11 13.64
CA THR A 94 7.65 -13.43 14.84
C THR A 94 6.70 -12.28 15.21
N MET A 95 7.15 -11.02 15.06
CA MET A 95 6.31 -9.84 15.27
C MET A 95 5.18 -9.79 14.25
N GLN A 96 5.47 -10.03 12.98
CA GLN A 96 4.49 -10.12 11.90
C GLN A 96 3.41 -11.18 12.20
N ASP A 97 3.82 -12.38 12.58
CA ASP A 97 2.89 -13.48 12.91
C ASP A 97 2.01 -13.16 14.14
N ARG A 98 2.56 -12.47 15.13
CA ARG A 98 1.78 -12.04 16.30
C ARG A 98 0.76 -10.97 15.89
N LEU A 99 1.15 -10.04 15.04
CA LEU A 99 0.27 -8.99 14.55
C LEU A 99 -0.87 -9.56 13.69
N LYS A 100 -0.57 -10.51 12.78
CA LYS A 100 -1.57 -11.25 12.00
C LYS A 100 -2.59 -11.93 12.92
N ARG A 101 -2.11 -12.73 13.87
CA ARG A 101 -2.99 -13.41 14.82
C ARG A 101 -3.83 -12.46 15.68
N TYR A 102 -3.26 -11.32 16.07
CA TYR A 102 -4.00 -10.32 16.82
C TYR A 102 -5.15 -9.71 16.00
N VAL A 103 -4.89 -9.36 14.74
CA VAL A 103 -5.91 -8.85 13.81
C VAL A 103 -6.98 -9.91 13.54
N GLU A 104 -6.59 -11.15 13.22
CA GLU A 104 -7.53 -12.27 12.99
C GLU A 104 -8.42 -12.54 14.21
N THR A 105 -7.83 -12.55 15.41
CA THR A 105 -8.59 -12.77 16.65
C THR A 105 -9.62 -11.67 16.88
N ARG A 106 -9.24 -10.41 16.63
CA ARG A 106 -10.17 -9.27 16.70
C ARG A 106 -11.32 -9.40 15.70
N LEU A 107 -11.00 -9.80 14.46
CA LEU A 107 -12.01 -10.01 13.42
C LEU A 107 -12.99 -11.13 13.77
N LYS A 108 -12.47 -12.26 14.29
CA LYS A 108 -13.32 -13.38 14.75
C LYS A 108 -14.25 -12.93 15.89
N ALA A 109 -13.72 -12.18 16.87
CA ALA A 109 -14.51 -11.66 17.97
C ALA A 109 -15.61 -10.69 17.49
N LEU A 110 -15.26 -9.75 16.59
CA LEU A 110 -16.22 -8.82 15.99
C LEU A 110 -17.26 -9.54 15.13
N GLY A 111 -16.87 -10.57 14.39
CA GLY A 111 -17.78 -11.43 13.63
C GLY A 111 -18.82 -12.13 14.52
N ALA A 112 -18.38 -12.68 15.65
CA ALA A 112 -19.26 -13.27 16.64
C ALA A 112 -20.21 -12.24 17.26
N MET A 113 -19.68 -11.07 17.67
CA MET A 113 -20.49 -9.97 18.20
C MET A 113 -21.56 -9.48 17.21
N SER A 114 -21.23 -9.40 15.92
CA SER A 114 -22.19 -8.99 14.89
C SER A 114 -23.31 -10.02 14.72
N HIS A 115 -22.97 -11.30 14.73
CA HIS A 115 -23.99 -12.36 14.71
C HIS A 115 -24.92 -12.23 15.93
N ASP A 116 -24.36 -12.00 17.11
CA ASP A 116 -25.11 -11.87 18.34
C ASP A 116 -25.95 -10.58 18.38
N LEU A 117 -25.54 -9.52 17.66
CA LEU A 117 -26.34 -8.30 17.51
C LEU A 117 -27.47 -8.45 16.48
N LYS A 118 -27.27 -9.23 15.42
CA LYS A 118 -28.33 -9.46 14.41
C LYS A 118 -29.56 -10.14 15.02
N THR A 119 -29.37 -11.05 15.93
CA THR A 119 -30.47 -11.80 16.58
C THR A 119 -31.45 -10.88 17.34
N PRO A 120 -31.02 -9.99 18.27
CA PRO A 120 -31.92 -9.06 18.94
C PRO A 120 -32.51 -8.02 17.98
N ILE A 121 -31.76 -7.55 16.97
CA ILE A 121 -32.29 -6.62 15.95
C ILE A 121 -33.46 -7.27 15.19
N THR A 122 -33.28 -8.52 14.71
CA THR A 122 -34.37 -9.27 14.06
C THR A 122 -35.59 -9.46 14.96
N ARG A 123 -35.35 -9.76 16.23
CA ARG A 123 -36.43 -9.90 17.22
C ARG A 123 -37.18 -8.57 17.46
N MET A 124 -36.43 -7.45 17.54
CA MET A 124 -37.06 -6.13 17.65
C MET A 124 -37.84 -5.76 16.39
N ARG A 125 -37.36 -6.13 15.19
CA ARG A 125 -38.08 -5.92 13.93
C ARG A 125 -39.43 -6.67 13.93
N LEU A 126 -39.44 -7.96 14.30
CA LEU A 126 -40.67 -8.72 14.43
C LEU A 126 -41.68 -8.10 15.42
N ARG A 127 -41.18 -7.53 16.53
CA ARG A 127 -42.03 -6.81 17.48
C ARG A 127 -42.56 -5.48 16.91
N ALA A 128 -41.72 -4.77 16.14
CA ALA A 128 -42.09 -3.52 15.49
C ALA A 128 -43.25 -3.75 14.46
N GLU A 129 -43.22 -4.90 13.77
CA GLU A 129 -44.28 -5.28 12.82
C GLU A 129 -45.64 -5.50 13.51
N MET A 130 -45.64 -5.82 14.81
CA MET A 130 -46.87 -6.00 15.60
C MET A 130 -47.44 -4.68 16.13
N LEU A 131 -46.84 -3.52 15.89
CA LEU A 131 -47.33 -2.22 16.30
C LEU A 131 -48.54 -1.84 15.40
N GLU A 132 -49.64 -1.43 16.04
CA GLU A 132 -50.83 -0.96 15.35
C GLU A 132 -50.61 0.41 14.67
N ASP A 133 -49.82 1.28 15.29
CA ASP A 133 -49.46 2.59 14.75
C ASP A 133 -48.47 2.46 13.61
N ALA A 134 -48.93 2.78 12.40
CA ALA A 134 -48.15 2.68 11.17
C ALA A 134 -46.95 3.64 11.12
N ASP A 135 -47.08 4.85 11.71
CA ASP A 135 -45.99 5.84 11.73
C ASP A 135 -44.90 5.38 12.68
N LEU A 136 -45.28 4.93 13.87
CA LEU A 136 -44.35 4.39 14.87
C LEU A 136 -43.65 3.13 14.33
N ARG A 137 -44.36 2.22 13.68
CA ARG A 137 -43.81 1.04 13.02
C ARG A 137 -42.75 1.42 11.98
N THR A 138 -43.06 2.39 11.12
CA THR A 138 -42.14 2.86 10.07
C THR A 138 -40.85 3.45 10.67
N ARG A 139 -40.97 4.23 11.75
CA ARG A 139 -39.79 4.81 12.47
C ARG A 139 -38.92 3.72 13.09
N PHE A 140 -39.53 2.77 13.80
CA PHE A 140 -38.78 1.66 14.41
C PHE A 140 -38.06 0.80 13.38
N THR A 141 -38.75 0.47 12.27
CA THR A 141 -38.14 -0.33 11.18
C THR A 141 -36.93 0.39 10.58
N ARG A 142 -37.06 1.70 10.33
CA ARG A 142 -35.94 2.53 9.83
C ARG A 142 -34.72 2.53 10.80
N ASP A 143 -34.98 2.69 12.09
CA ASP A 143 -33.92 2.70 13.10
C ASP A 143 -33.23 1.33 13.17
N LEU A 144 -33.97 0.24 13.09
CA LEU A 144 -33.44 -1.13 13.10
C LEU A 144 -32.65 -1.44 11.82
N ASP A 145 -33.09 -0.94 10.66
CA ASP A 145 -32.36 -1.05 9.39
C ASP A 145 -31.02 -0.30 9.49
N ALA A 146 -31.02 0.92 10.03
CA ALA A 146 -29.81 1.69 10.24
C ALA A 146 -28.82 1.00 11.21
N MET A 147 -29.33 0.37 12.27
CA MET A 147 -28.49 -0.43 13.19
C MET A 147 -27.90 -1.65 12.50
N GLN A 148 -28.68 -2.36 11.70
CA GLN A 148 -28.23 -3.54 10.95
C GLN A 148 -27.14 -3.16 9.92
N GLU A 149 -27.33 -2.05 9.21
CA GLU A 149 -26.35 -1.49 8.27
C GLU A 149 -25.06 -1.09 8.98
N MET A 150 -25.16 -0.41 10.12
CA MET A 150 -23.99 0.01 10.92
C MET A 150 -23.18 -1.20 11.40
N VAL A 151 -23.81 -2.24 11.90
CA VAL A 151 -23.16 -3.48 12.32
C VAL A 151 -22.50 -4.18 11.13
N GLY A 152 -23.19 -4.26 9.99
CA GLY A 152 -22.65 -4.84 8.76
C GLY A 152 -21.42 -4.10 8.24
N SER A 153 -21.53 -2.78 8.08
CA SER A 153 -20.45 -1.95 7.55
C SER A 153 -19.23 -1.87 8.48
N THR A 154 -19.42 -1.94 9.81
CA THR A 154 -18.32 -2.04 10.77
C THR A 154 -17.52 -3.32 10.60
N LEU A 155 -18.19 -4.47 10.45
CA LEU A 155 -17.53 -5.74 10.14
C LEU A 155 -16.81 -5.70 8.81
N ASP A 156 -17.45 -5.11 7.84
CA ASP A 156 -16.90 -4.98 6.51
C ASP A 156 -15.66 -4.07 6.50
N TYR A 157 -15.66 -2.97 7.24
CA TYR A 157 -14.48 -2.15 7.43
C TYR A 157 -13.32 -2.95 8.02
N MET A 158 -13.59 -3.72 9.06
CA MET A 158 -12.59 -4.55 9.75
C MET A 158 -12.05 -5.68 8.86
N ARG A 159 -12.91 -6.32 8.04
CA ARG A 159 -12.47 -7.32 7.05
C ARG A 159 -11.57 -6.71 5.99
N GLY A 160 -11.89 -5.53 5.48
CA GLY A 160 -11.06 -4.84 4.49
C GLY A 160 -9.65 -4.52 4.95
N LEU A 161 -9.40 -4.49 6.27
CA LEU A 161 -8.05 -4.39 6.86
C LEU A 161 -7.26 -5.71 6.82
N SER A 162 -7.91 -6.85 6.53
CA SER A 162 -7.33 -8.21 6.61
C SER A 162 -7.48 -9.03 5.33
N ASP A 163 -7.96 -8.47 4.23
CA ASP A 163 -8.22 -9.17 2.96
C ASP A 163 -6.95 -9.68 2.24
N GLY A 164 -5.87 -10.00 3.00
CA GLY A 164 -4.62 -10.55 2.48
C GLY A 164 -4.67 -12.04 2.09
N GLY A 165 -5.75 -12.76 2.41
CA GLY A 165 -5.82 -14.21 2.21
C GLY A 165 -6.28 -14.67 0.83
N GLU A 166 -6.88 -13.83 0.02
CA GLU A 166 -7.32 -14.19 -1.33
C GLU A 166 -6.23 -13.90 -2.37
N GLU A 167 -5.98 -14.84 -3.27
CA GLU A 167 -5.02 -14.66 -4.37
C GLU A 167 -5.50 -13.57 -5.34
N LEU A 168 -4.56 -12.78 -5.83
CA LEU A 168 -4.81 -11.84 -6.91
C LEU A 168 -5.11 -12.62 -8.20
N CYS A 169 -6.25 -12.37 -8.82
CA CYS A 169 -6.63 -12.98 -10.08
C CYS A 169 -6.94 -11.91 -11.15
N PRO A 170 -6.89 -12.26 -12.44
CA PRO A 170 -7.32 -11.36 -13.50
C PRO A 170 -8.84 -11.12 -13.39
N ILE A 171 -9.26 -9.86 -13.28
CA ILE A 171 -10.65 -9.45 -13.12
C ILE A 171 -11.08 -8.62 -14.32
N ASP A 172 -12.22 -8.98 -14.89
CA ASP A 172 -12.92 -8.17 -15.88
C ASP A 172 -13.71 -7.05 -15.17
N LEU A 173 -13.14 -5.83 -15.20
CA LEU A 173 -13.78 -4.66 -14.60
C LEU A 173 -15.07 -4.28 -15.32
N ASN A 174 -15.18 -4.51 -16.62
CA ASN A 174 -16.38 -4.16 -17.38
C ASN A 174 -17.55 -5.02 -16.94
N ALA A 175 -17.33 -6.34 -16.76
CA ALA A 175 -18.33 -7.26 -16.24
C ALA A 175 -18.76 -6.88 -14.81
N LEU A 176 -17.78 -6.49 -13.97
CA LEU A 176 -18.06 -6.06 -12.60
C LEU A 176 -18.91 -4.79 -12.55
N ILE A 177 -18.55 -3.77 -13.34
CA ILE A 177 -19.31 -2.51 -13.44
C ILE A 177 -20.70 -2.74 -14.00
N SER A 178 -20.83 -3.61 -15.01
CA SER A 178 -22.12 -3.96 -15.59
C SER A 178 -23.05 -4.63 -14.58
N SER A 179 -22.52 -5.55 -13.74
CA SER A 179 -23.28 -6.15 -12.64
C SER A 179 -23.78 -5.10 -11.65
N LEU A 180 -22.89 -4.16 -11.23
CA LEU A 180 -23.24 -3.11 -10.29
C LEU A 180 -24.27 -2.13 -10.85
N LYS A 181 -24.17 -1.80 -12.14
CA LYS A 181 -25.16 -1.00 -12.84
C LYS A 181 -26.53 -1.68 -12.82
N GLN A 182 -26.58 -2.98 -13.19
CA GLN A 182 -27.82 -3.74 -13.18
C GLN A 182 -28.47 -3.78 -11.79
N ASP A 183 -27.66 -4.09 -10.75
CA ASP A 183 -28.13 -4.13 -9.36
C ASP A 183 -28.75 -2.77 -8.94
N ALA A 184 -28.12 -1.63 -9.36
CA ALA A 184 -28.63 -0.29 -9.06
C ALA A 184 -29.89 0.07 -9.85
N GLU A 185 -30.00 -0.33 -11.12
CA GLU A 185 -31.17 -0.11 -11.96
C GLU A 185 -32.39 -0.93 -11.46
N GLU A 186 -32.17 -2.16 -11.01
CA GLU A 186 -33.20 -2.98 -10.35
C GLU A 186 -33.72 -2.34 -9.05
N ALA A 187 -32.85 -1.61 -8.34
CA ALA A 187 -33.23 -0.82 -7.17
C ALA A 187 -33.92 0.52 -7.52
N GLY A 188 -34.08 0.84 -8.80
CA GLY A 188 -34.81 2.05 -9.28
C GLY A 188 -33.89 3.28 -9.44
N HIS A 189 -32.56 3.12 -9.39
CA HIS A 189 -31.62 4.20 -9.61
C HIS A 189 -31.20 4.33 -11.08
N THR A 190 -30.75 5.53 -11.48
CA THR A 190 -30.23 5.76 -12.82
C THR A 190 -28.71 5.76 -12.80
N VAL A 191 -28.08 4.84 -13.55
CA VAL A 191 -26.64 4.73 -13.68
C VAL A 191 -26.23 4.71 -15.15
N THR A 192 -25.37 5.65 -15.56
CA THR A 192 -24.78 5.63 -16.90
C THR A 192 -23.35 5.07 -16.84
N VAL A 193 -22.91 4.42 -17.90
CA VAL A 193 -21.54 3.90 -18.01
C VAL A 193 -20.96 4.32 -19.35
N ALA A 194 -19.77 4.93 -19.33
CA ALA A 194 -19.04 5.35 -20.50
C ALA A 194 -17.58 4.84 -20.43
N GLY A 195 -17.02 4.47 -21.57
CA GLY A 195 -15.68 3.89 -21.67
C GLY A 195 -15.64 2.42 -21.23
N GLU A 196 -14.48 1.80 -21.39
CA GLU A 196 -14.24 0.41 -21.03
C GLU A 196 -12.75 0.18 -20.70
N SER A 197 -12.48 -0.89 -19.95
CA SER A 197 -11.13 -1.39 -19.73
C SER A 197 -10.82 -2.44 -20.79
N PRO A 198 -9.80 -2.24 -21.66
CA PRO A 198 -9.49 -3.17 -22.77
C PRO A 198 -8.89 -4.50 -22.31
N GLY A 199 -8.64 -4.68 -21.02
CA GLY A 199 -8.10 -5.92 -20.47
C GLY A 199 -8.30 -6.03 -18.97
N PRO A 200 -8.02 -7.21 -18.39
CA PRO A 200 -8.22 -7.47 -16.98
C PRO A 200 -7.29 -6.66 -16.08
N VAL A 201 -7.69 -6.47 -14.84
CA VAL A 201 -6.89 -5.89 -13.76
C VAL A 201 -6.60 -6.99 -12.74
N MET A 202 -5.37 -7.06 -12.25
CA MET A 202 -5.02 -7.99 -11.17
C MET A 202 -5.62 -7.51 -9.85
N GLY A 203 -6.45 -8.34 -9.23
CA GLY A 203 -7.13 -7.95 -8.01
C GLY A 203 -7.89 -9.10 -7.34
N ARG A 204 -8.56 -8.77 -6.24
CA ARG A 204 -9.50 -9.66 -5.53
C ARG A 204 -10.91 -9.25 -5.88
N ALA A 205 -11.65 -10.11 -6.60
CA ALA A 205 -12.95 -9.77 -7.15
C ALA A 205 -13.98 -9.32 -6.09
N PRO A 206 -14.14 -10.00 -4.93
CA PRO A 206 -15.05 -9.55 -3.89
C PRO A 206 -14.67 -8.19 -3.31
N ALA A 207 -13.38 -7.93 -3.10
CA ALA A 207 -12.89 -6.68 -2.57
C ALA A 207 -13.11 -5.51 -3.55
N LEU A 208 -12.78 -5.70 -4.84
CA LEU A 208 -13.01 -4.66 -5.86
C LEU A 208 -14.50 -4.41 -6.11
N LYS A 209 -15.35 -5.46 -6.11
CA LYS A 209 -16.82 -5.29 -6.17
C LYS A 209 -17.28 -4.40 -5.03
N ARG A 210 -16.83 -4.67 -3.82
CA ARG A 210 -17.20 -3.91 -2.63
C ARG A 210 -16.66 -2.47 -2.66
N CYS A 211 -15.44 -2.25 -3.16
CA CYS A 211 -14.89 -0.90 -3.35
C CYS A 211 -15.81 -0.07 -4.26
N LEU A 212 -16.10 -0.59 -5.45
CA LEU A 212 -16.95 0.07 -6.43
C LEU A 212 -18.39 0.26 -5.92
N GLN A 213 -18.95 -0.74 -5.22
CA GLN A 213 -20.26 -0.64 -4.58
C GLN A 213 -20.31 0.52 -3.58
N ASN A 214 -19.32 0.63 -2.68
CA ASN A 214 -19.26 1.73 -1.71
C ASN A 214 -19.20 3.11 -2.37
N LEU A 215 -18.44 3.24 -3.47
CA LEU A 215 -18.38 4.50 -4.22
C LEU A 215 -19.70 4.80 -4.94
N LEU A 216 -20.32 3.78 -5.53
CA LEU A 216 -21.60 3.90 -6.22
C LEU A 216 -22.75 4.23 -5.25
N ASP A 217 -22.84 3.52 -4.12
CA ASP A 217 -23.85 3.77 -3.09
C ASP A 217 -23.73 5.19 -2.53
N ASN A 218 -22.50 5.67 -2.35
CA ASN A 218 -22.27 7.06 -1.94
C ASN A 218 -22.79 8.03 -3.01
N ALA A 219 -22.49 7.81 -4.28
CA ALA A 219 -22.96 8.66 -5.38
C ALA A 219 -24.50 8.67 -5.49
N LEU A 220 -25.14 7.52 -5.36
CA LEU A 220 -26.60 7.39 -5.41
C LEU A 220 -27.29 8.00 -4.19
N ALA A 221 -26.71 7.89 -3.00
CA ALA A 221 -27.25 8.46 -1.77
C ALA A 221 -27.30 9.99 -1.78
N TYR A 222 -26.33 10.65 -2.43
CA TYR A 222 -26.23 12.11 -2.45
C TYR A 222 -26.67 12.74 -3.78
N GLY A 223 -26.52 12.02 -4.91
CA GLY A 223 -26.81 12.54 -6.25
C GLY A 223 -28.06 11.97 -6.91
N GLN A 224 -28.70 10.92 -6.34
CA GLN A 224 -29.85 10.18 -6.88
C GLN A 224 -29.56 9.45 -8.21
N ARG A 225 -28.55 9.86 -8.95
CA ARG A 225 -28.04 9.21 -10.15
C ARG A 225 -26.50 9.22 -10.11
N ALA A 226 -25.89 8.31 -10.84
CA ALA A 226 -24.44 8.21 -10.93
C ALA A 226 -23.97 8.02 -12.37
N ASP A 227 -22.89 8.69 -12.75
CA ASP A 227 -22.25 8.54 -14.05
C ASP A 227 -20.88 7.87 -13.85
N ILE A 228 -20.73 6.64 -14.35
CA ILE A 228 -19.49 5.87 -14.27
C ILE A 228 -18.70 6.07 -15.55
N THR A 229 -17.43 6.46 -15.45
CA THR A 229 -16.54 6.59 -16.60
C THR A 229 -15.28 5.76 -16.38
N VAL A 230 -14.96 4.90 -17.34
CA VAL A 230 -13.76 4.05 -17.30
C VAL A 230 -12.73 4.60 -18.27
N HIS A 231 -11.55 4.94 -17.75
CA HIS A 231 -10.42 5.43 -18.53
C HIS A 231 -9.20 4.51 -18.37
N ASP A 232 -8.71 3.98 -19.47
CA ASP A 232 -7.43 3.28 -19.50
C ASP A 232 -6.29 4.30 -19.74
N VAL A 233 -5.32 4.32 -18.84
CA VAL A 233 -4.13 5.18 -18.93
C VAL A 233 -2.86 4.34 -19.19
N GLY A 234 -3.02 3.11 -19.71
CA GLY A 234 -1.96 2.19 -20.04
C GLY A 234 -1.36 1.47 -18.84
N ARG A 235 -0.77 2.18 -17.88
CA ARG A 235 -0.22 1.60 -16.64
C ARG A 235 -1.24 1.46 -15.51
N SER A 236 -2.39 2.11 -15.64
CA SER A 236 -3.48 2.08 -14.66
C SER A 236 -4.82 2.18 -15.35
N VAL A 237 -5.86 1.67 -14.68
CA VAL A 237 -7.25 1.88 -15.05
C VAL A 237 -7.88 2.79 -14.01
N ASN A 238 -8.55 3.83 -14.47
CA ASN A 238 -9.26 4.78 -13.64
C ASN A 238 -10.76 4.56 -13.81
N VAL A 239 -11.47 4.29 -12.73
CA VAL A 239 -12.93 4.21 -12.70
C VAL A 239 -13.42 5.43 -11.92
N ALA A 240 -13.96 6.42 -12.63
CA ALA A 240 -14.55 7.62 -12.06
C ALA A 240 -16.05 7.43 -11.89
N ILE A 241 -16.58 7.68 -10.70
CA ILE A 241 -18.00 7.64 -10.37
C ILE A 241 -18.38 9.06 -9.94
N ALA A 242 -19.18 9.72 -10.75
CA ALA A 242 -19.64 11.08 -10.52
C ALA A 242 -21.10 11.10 -10.06
N ASP A 243 -21.38 11.90 -9.04
CA ASP A 243 -22.73 12.20 -8.60
C ASP A 243 -23.15 13.63 -8.97
N HIS A 244 -24.43 13.93 -8.76
CA HIS A 244 -25.03 15.27 -8.99
C HIS A 244 -25.49 15.91 -7.68
N GLY A 245 -24.83 15.55 -6.57
CA GLY A 245 -25.11 16.05 -5.23
C GLY A 245 -24.52 17.44 -4.96
N PRO A 246 -24.50 17.86 -3.70
CA PRO A 246 -23.97 19.16 -3.31
C PRO A 246 -22.43 19.24 -3.29
N GLY A 247 -21.73 18.12 -3.49
CA GLY A 247 -20.27 18.03 -3.26
C GLY A 247 -19.90 18.02 -1.76
N ILE A 248 -18.60 18.16 -1.49
CA ILE A 248 -18.02 18.15 -0.14
C ILE A 248 -17.20 19.44 0.05
N PRO A 249 -17.29 20.12 1.23
CA PRO A 249 -16.41 21.24 1.53
C PRO A 249 -14.94 20.86 1.36
N GLU A 250 -14.10 21.72 0.79
CA GLU A 250 -12.68 21.42 0.56
C GLU A 250 -11.92 21.04 1.84
N SER A 251 -12.30 21.64 2.98
CA SER A 251 -11.75 21.32 4.30
C SER A 251 -12.00 19.87 4.73
N ASP A 252 -13.01 19.22 4.17
CA ASP A 252 -13.46 17.90 4.59
C ASP A 252 -13.12 16.78 3.60
N ILE A 253 -12.59 17.12 2.39
CA ILE A 253 -12.26 16.14 1.33
C ILE A 253 -11.34 15.01 1.82
N GLU A 254 -10.34 15.33 2.64
CA GLU A 254 -9.48 14.29 3.23
C GLU A 254 -10.14 13.61 4.42
N ARG A 255 -10.94 14.34 5.20
CA ARG A 255 -11.57 13.84 6.42
C ARG A 255 -12.71 12.86 6.16
N VAL A 256 -13.36 12.93 4.99
CA VAL A 256 -14.42 11.96 4.62
C VAL A 256 -13.92 10.53 4.44
N PHE A 257 -12.60 10.35 4.40
CA PHE A 257 -11.98 9.03 4.46
C PHE A 257 -11.76 8.51 5.89
N ASP A 258 -11.90 9.38 6.91
CA ASP A 258 -11.81 8.93 8.30
C ASP A 258 -13.03 8.08 8.64
N PRO A 259 -12.85 6.94 9.31
CA PRO A 259 -13.97 6.08 9.71
C PRO A 259 -14.99 6.85 10.54
N PHE A 260 -16.28 6.64 10.24
CA PHE A 260 -17.44 7.27 10.91
C PHE A 260 -17.56 8.78 10.72
N PHE A 261 -16.66 9.42 9.97
CA PHE A 261 -16.79 10.85 9.67
C PHE A 261 -17.94 11.08 8.68
N ARG A 262 -18.73 12.12 8.95
CA ARG A 262 -19.81 12.61 8.09
C ARG A 262 -19.85 14.13 8.12
N VAL A 263 -20.05 14.73 6.95
CA VAL A 263 -20.23 16.19 6.83
C VAL A 263 -21.49 16.60 7.55
N GLU A 264 -21.46 17.63 8.37
CA GLU A 264 -22.55 18.03 9.30
C GLU A 264 -23.91 18.21 8.61
N GLY A 265 -23.97 18.71 7.38
CA GLY A 265 -25.19 18.86 6.61
C GLY A 265 -25.88 17.53 6.17
N SER A 266 -25.18 16.40 6.24
CA SER A 266 -25.68 15.09 5.82
C SER A 266 -26.39 14.31 6.95
N ARG A 267 -26.25 14.75 8.21
CA ARG A 267 -26.89 14.10 9.37
C ARG A 267 -28.42 14.14 9.36
N ASN A 268 -28.99 15.16 8.73
CA ASN A 268 -30.45 15.41 8.69
C ASN A 268 -31.16 14.85 7.44
N ARG A 269 -30.42 14.30 6.45
CA ARG A 269 -31.04 13.67 5.29
C ARG A 269 -31.23 12.19 5.54
N ASN A 270 -32.30 11.62 5.03
CA ASN A 270 -32.70 10.20 5.12
C ASN A 270 -31.68 9.20 4.52
N SER A 271 -30.47 9.65 4.16
CA SER A 271 -29.36 8.83 3.68
C SER A 271 -28.59 8.24 4.88
N GLY A 272 -29.06 7.11 5.38
CA GLY A 272 -28.60 6.41 6.58
C GLY A 272 -27.19 5.78 6.51
N GLY A 273 -26.21 6.35 5.83
CA GLY A 273 -24.87 5.75 5.72
C GLY A 273 -24.07 5.76 7.02
N SER A 274 -23.35 4.67 7.29
CA SER A 274 -22.49 4.48 8.49
C SER A 274 -21.26 5.40 8.57
N GLY A 275 -20.91 6.11 7.49
CA GLY A 275 -19.65 6.88 7.39
C GLY A 275 -18.40 5.99 7.19
N LEU A 276 -18.56 4.74 6.80
CA LEU A 276 -17.48 3.78 6.57
C LEU A 276 -17.21 3.51 5.08
N GLY A 277 -18.14 3.83 4.19
CA GLY A 277 -18.05 3.45 2.76
C GLY A 277 -16.78 3.96 2.07
N LEU A 278 -16.46 5.25 2.21
CA LEU A 278 -15.27 5.85 1.59
C LEU A 278 -13.97 5.35 2.22
N SER A 279 -13.94 5.12 3.54
CA SER A 279 -12.78 4.54 4.22
C SER A 279 -12.53 3.09 3.78
N ILE A 280 -13.58 2.29 3.59
CA ILE A 280 -13.50 0.94 3.03
C ILE A 280 -12.96 0.98 1.60
N ALA A 281 -13.50 1.85 0.75
CA ALA A 281 -13.05 1.97 -0.63
C ALA A 281 -11.56 2.38 -0.71
N ARG A 282 -11.11 3.34 0.12
CA ARG A 282 -9.71 3.76 0.20
C ARG A 282 -8.79 2.62 0.62
N ASN A 283 -9.16 1.87 1.66
CA ASN A 283 -8.36 0.74 2.16
C ASN A 283 -8.23 -0.37 1.10
N ILE A 284 -9.32 -0.70 0.42
CA ILE A 284 -9.31 -1.71 -0.65
C ILE A 284 -8.42 -1.24 -1.82
N ALA A 285 -8.55 0.01 -2.25
CA ALA A 285 -7.72 0.55 -3.31
C ALA A 285 -6.23 0.48 -2.95
N GLN A 286 -5.85 0.88 -1.73
CA GLN A 286 -4.48 0.83 -1.23
C GLN A 286 -3.94 -0.61 -1.15
N ALA A 287 -4.76 -1.57 -0.73
CA ALA A 287 -4.39 -3.00 -0.69
C ALA A 287 -4.14 -3.59 -2.10
N HIS A 288 -4.65 -2.92 -3.17
CA HIS A 288 -4.38 -3.25 -4.57
C HIS A 288 -3.30 -2.37 -5.20
N GLY A 289 -2.53 -1.61 -4.39
CA GLY A 289 -1.49 -0.69 -4.89
C GLY A 289 -2.04 0.54 -5.62
N GLY A 290 -3.34 0.79 -5.50
CA GLY A 290 -4.06 1.90 -6.10
C GLY A 290 -4.41 3.01 -5.10
N ALA A 291 -5.36 3.87 -5.49
CA ALA A 291 -5.84 4.96 -4.65
C ALA A 291 -7.29 5.33 -5.00
N VAL A 292 -8.01 5.90 -4.04
CA VAL A 292 -9.27 6.62 -4.29
C VAL A 292 -9.01 8.12 -4.16
N ARG A 293 -9.45 8.89 -5.15
CA ARG A 293 -9.37 10.36 -5.18
C ARG A 293 -10.75 10.95 -5.27
N LEU A 294 -10.98 12.07 -4.57
CA LEU A 294 -12.23 12.81 -4.62
C LEU A 294 -11.99 14.19 -5.22
N ARG A 295 -12.92 14.65 -6.01
CA ARG A 295 -12.90 15.98 -6.62
C ARG A 295 -14.32 16.52 -6.73
N ASN A 296 -14.56 17.75 -6.26
CA ASN A 296 -15.80 18.45 -6.55
C ASN A 296 -15.89 18.82 -8.03
N LEU A 297 -17.06 18.64 -8.61
CA LEU A 297 -17.31 19.02 -10.00
C LEU A 297 -17.71 20.49 -10.10
N PRO A 298 -17.23 21.23 -11.14
CA PRO A 298 -17.57 22.66 -11.30
C PRO A 298 -19.06 22.94 -11.45
N GLN A 299 -19.81 21.93 -11.91
CA GLN A 299 -21.28 22.02 -12.13
C GLN A 299 -22.08 21.56 -10.90
N GLY A 300 -21.43 21.28 -9.78
CA GLY A 300 -21.99 20.61 -8.60
C GLY A 300 -21.83 19.11 -8.70
N GLY A 301 -21.78 18.45 -7.52
CA GLY A 301 -21.53 17.02 -7.39
C GLY A 301 -20.10 16.68 -6.99
N LEU A 302 -19.88 15.42 -6.72
CA LEU A 302 -18.60 14.84 -6.36
C LEU A 302 -18.22 13.75 -7.37
N GLU A 303 -16.95 13.73 -7.76
CA GLU A 303 -16.36 12.64 -8.53
C GLU A 303 -15.42 11.85 -7.63
N ALA A 304 -15.69 10.57 -7.46
CA ALA A 304 -14.82 9.61 -6.79
C ALA A 304 -14.10 8.75 -7.83
N THR A 305 -12.78 8.87 -7.94
CA THR A 305 -11.98 8.13 -8.92
C THR A 305 -11.19 7.04 -8.21
N LEU A 306 -11.49 5.78 -8.53
CA LEU A 306 -10.67 4.62 -8.20
C LEU A 306 -9.57 4.47 -9.25
N VAL A 307 -8.31 4.52 -8.81
CA VAL A 307 -7.12 4.30 -9.64
C VAL A 307 -6.56 2.93 -9.29
N LEU A 308 -6.49 2.02 -10.25
CA LEU A 308 -5.92 0.67 -10.08
C LEU A 308 -4.72 0.49 -11.00
N PRO A 309 -3.55 0.05 -10.49
CA PRO A 309 -2.42 -0.29 -11.36
C PRO A 309 -2.78 -1.53 -12.20
N ARG A 310 -2.40 -1.54 -13.47
CA ARG A 310 -2.30 -2.78 -14.23
C ARG A 310 -1.04 -3.48 -13.75
N GLY A 311 -1.16 -4.62 -13.10
CA GLY A 311 -0.01 -5.42 -12.71
C GLY A 311 0.96 -5.58 -13.88
N ALA A 312 2.27 -5.46 -13.60
CA ALA A 312 3.33 -5.69 -14.57
C ALA A 312 3.40 -7.17 -14.97
#